data_ae84f819e4cdffb9992b2b592b5da584
#
_entry.id   ae84f819e4cdffb9992b2b592b5da584
#
_cell.length_a   1.000
_cell.length_b   1.000
_cell.length_c   1.000
_cell.angle_alpha   90.00
_cell.angle_beta   90.00
_cell.angle_gamma   90.00
#
_symmetry.space_group_name_H-M   'P 1'
#
loop_
_entity.id
_entity.type
_entity.pdbx_description
1 polymer ?
#
loop_
_entity_poly.entity_id
_entity_poly.type
_entity_poly.pdbx_seq_one_letter_code
_entity_poly.pdbx_strand_id
1 'polypeptide(L)'
;MNSIVSRYYLSVLSPTLNFEAGDVGKLPVAAINKNEKEIIINIAKRAIEISEEDWIEFETSYKFSGIRLTRQSFNSLFNAWKDWADLCQLRRNELITIEADIDRRLISAYSLESKLSAEVMQAQVQIAEGSRELDCQRLISYAIGCMMGRYS
;
A
#
# COMPACT_ATOMS: atom_id res chain seq x y z
N MET A 1 9.40 7.02 -4.59
CA MET A 1 9.56 8.05 -3.52
C MET A 1 9.18 7.57 -2.11
N ASN A 2 8.54 6.42 -1.99
CA ASN A 2 8.11 5.90 -0.67
C ASN A 2 9.23 5.25 0.16
N SER A 3 10.42 4.98 -0.41
CA SER A 3 11.53 4.36 0.30
C SER A 3 12.10 5.25 1.41
N ILE A 4 12.61 4.61 2.45
CA ILE A 4 13.28 5.29 3.57
C ILE A 4 14.47 6.14 3.10
N VAL A 5 15.18 5.70 2.05
CA VAL A 5 16.30 6.42 1.46
C VAL A 5 15.84 7.75 0.84
N SER A 6 14.73 7.72 0.06
CA SER A 6 14.17 8.95 -0.53
C SER A 6 13.70 9.92 0.56
N ARG A 7 13.03 9.42 1.59
CA ARG A 7 12.60 10.24 2.74
C ARG A 7 13.79 10.85 3.49
N TYR A 8 14.86 10.08 3.68
CA TYR A 8 16.07 10.59 4.31
C TYR A 8 16.70 11.74 3.52
N TYR A 9 16.88 11.60 2.21
CA TYR A 9 17.44 12.69 1.39
C TYR A 9 16.51 13.90 1.32
N LEU A 10 15.20 13.70 1.19
CA LEU A 10 14.24 14.80 1.17
C LEU A 10 14.20 15.55 2.50
N SER A 11 14.34 14.89 3.64
CA SER A 11 14.39 15.55 4.94
C SER A 11 15.62 16.47 5.10
N VAL A 12 16.69 16.18 4.36
CA VAL A 12 17.91 17.02 4.34
C VAL A 12 17.80 18.16 3.31
N LEU A 13 17.24 17.85 2.12
CA LEU A 13 17.15 18.80 1.01
C LEU A 13 16.04 19.84 1.20
N SER A 14 14.92 19.44 1.82
CA SER A 14 13.76 20.30 2.07
C SER A 14 13.22 19.99 3.47
N PRO A 15 13.67 20.70 4.50
CA PRO A 15 13.21 20.48 5.89
C PRO A 15 11.77 20.95 6.14
N THR A 16 11.04 21.33 5.10
CA THR A 16 9.63 21.76 5.16
C THR A 16 8.69 20.56 4.96
N LEU A 17 7.41 20.72 5.37
CA LEU A 17 6.39 19.69 5.20
C LEU A 17 6.00 19.43 3.73
N ASN A 18 6.27 20.39 2.85
CA ASN A 18 5.92 20.30 1.43
C ASN A 18 7.19 20.17 0.59
N PHE A 19 7.22 19.16 -0.28
CA PHE A 19 8.30 18.99 -1.25
C PHE A 19 7.91 19.59 -2.59
N GLU A 20 8.78 20.44 -3.14
CA GLU A 20 8.61 20.95 -4.49
C GLU A 20 9.20 20.00 -5.54
N ALA A 21 8.73 20.08 -6.77
CA ALA A 21 9.26 19.29 -7.88
C ALA A 21 10.78 19.44 -8.05
N GLY A 22 11.30 20.65 -7.74
CA GLY A 22 12.73 20.94 -7.77
C GLY A 22 13.53 20.19 -6.71
N ASP A 23 12.95 19.89 -5.55
CA ASP A 23 13.64 19.13 -4.49
C ASP A 23 13.70 17.64 -4.85
N VAL A 24 12.62 17.12 -5.45
CA VAL A 24 12.61 15.75 -5.99
C VAL A 24 13.64 15.56 -7.09
N GLY A 25 13.83 16.59 -7.95
CA GLY A 25 14.84 16.57 -9.01
C GLY A 25 16.30 16.57 -8.52
N LYS A 26 16.54 16.96 -7.27
CA LYS A 26 17.87 16.95 -6.64
C LYS A 26 18.23 15.60 -5.98
N LEU A 27 17.28 14.65 -5.91
CA LEU A 27 17.55 13.35 -5.29
C LEU A 27 18.70 12.64 -6.05
N PRO A 28 19.73 12.19 -5.35
CA PRO A 28 20.80 11.42 -5.97
C PRO A 28 20.26 10.07 -6.48
N VAL A 29 20.72 9.63 -7.64
CA VAL A 29 20.38 8.33 -8.21
C VAL A 29 21.60 7.42 -8.09
N ALA A 30 21.51 6.36 -7.29
CA ALA A 30 22.58 5.39 -7.15
C ALA A 30 22.80 4.60 -8.44
N ALA A 31 24.06 4.27 -8.73
CA ALA A 31 24.43 3.37 -9.81
C ALA A 31 24.15 1.92 -9.38
N ILE A 32 22.95 1.42 -9.69
CA ILE A 32 22.53 0.05 -9.39
C ILE A 32 22.82 -0.82 -10.62
N ASN A 33 23.36 -2.02 -10.42
CA ASN A 33 23.59 -2.96 -11.52
C ASN A 33 22.26 -3.44 -12.13
N LYS A 34 22.32 -3.92 -13.38
CA LYS A 34 21.12 -4.27 -14.15
C LYS A 34 20.25 -5.35 -13.47
N ASN A 35 20.88 -6.39 -12.92
CA ASN A 35 20.18 -7.48 -12.28
C ASN A 35 19.43 -7.00 -11.02
N GLU A 36 20.09 -6.23 -10.18
CA GLU A 36 19.50 -5.66 -8.96
C GLU A 36 18.35 -4.70 -9.28
N LYS A 37 18.53 -3.89 -10.34
CA LYS A 37 17.47 -3.01 -10.83
C LYS A 37 16.24 -3.78 -11.29
N GLU A 38 16.40 -4.88 -12.01
CA GLU A 38 15.29 -5.74 -12.44
C GLU A 38 14.56 -6.38 -11.26
N ILE A 39 15.28 -6.83 -10.23
CA ILE A 39 14.70 -7.35 -9.00
C ILE A 39 13.84 -6.28 -8.31
N ILE A 40 14.40 -5.08 -8.08
CA ILE A 40 13.67 -3.98 -7.44
C ILE A 40 12.42 -3.60 -8.24
N ILE A 41 12.50 -3.55 -9.57
CA ILE A 41 11.35 -3.26 -10.43
C ILE A 41 10.24 -4.31 -10.25
N ASN A 42 10.60 -5.59 -10.24
CA ASN A 42 9.60 -6.66 -10.12
C ASN A 42 8.92 -6.66 -8.75
N ILE A 43 9.68 -6.44 -7.68
CA ILE A 43 9.17 -6.32 -6.32
C ILE A 43 8.26 -5.08 -6.20
N ALA A 44 8.67 -3.93 -6.75
CA ALA A 44 7.87 -2.71 -6.76
C ALA A 44 6.56 -2.86 -7.55
N LYS A 45 6.58 -3.58 -8.68
CA LYS A 45 5.35 -3.89 -9.43
C LYS A 45 4.37 -4.69 -8.57
N ARG A 46 4.85 -5.69 -7.82
CA ARG A 46 4.00 -6.47 -6.93
C ARG A 46 3.37 -5.60 -5.84
N ALA A 47 4.12 -4.66 -5.26
CA ALA A 47 3.58 -3.70 -4.30
C ALA A 47 2.46 -2.82 -4.90
N ILE A 48 2.63 -2.38 -6.15
CA ILE A 48 1.61 -1.60 -6.88
C ILE A 48 0.36 -2.45 -7.10
N GLU A 49 0.51 -3.70 -7.54
CA GLU A 49 -0.60 -4.63 -7.74
C GLU A 49 -1.42 -4.82 -6.46
N ILE A 50 -0.74 -5.08 -5.31
CA ILE A 50 -1.42 -5.22 -4.02
C ILE A 50 -2.20 -3.94 -3.66
N SER A 51 -1.59 -2.77 -3.88
CA SER A 51 -2.23 -1.48 -3.61
C SER A 51 -3.43 -1.23 -4.52
N GLU A 52 -3.35 -1.59 -5.80
CA GLU A 52 -4.48 -1.53 -6.73
C GLU A 52 -5.60 -2.50 -6.35
N GLU A 53 -5.26 -3.76 -6.01
CA GLU A 53 -6.22 -4.75 -5.53
C GLU A 53 -6.95 -4.29 -4.26
N ASP A 54 -6.25 -3.59 -3.36
CA ASP A 54 -6.86 -2.99 -2.17
C ASP A 54 -7.78 -1.83 -2.54
N TRP A 55 -7.30 -0.92 -3.39
CA TRP A 55 -8.05 0.28 -3.77
C TRP A 55 -9.36 -0.02 -4.52
N ILE A 56 -9.40 -1.05 -5.36
CA ILE A 56 -10.63 -1.45 -6.08
C ILE A 56 -11.75 -1.96 -5.17
N GLU A 57 -11.44 -2.30 -3.92
CA GLU A 57 -12.43 -2.71 -2.92
C GLU A 57 -13.22 -1.52 -2.33
N PHE A 58 -12.86 -0.28 -2.69
CA PHE A 58 -13.46 0.94 -2.15
C PHE A 58 -14.27 1.70 -3.19
N GLU A 59 -15.40 2.30 -2.77
CA GLU A 59 -16.30 3.09 -3.62
C GLU A 59 -15.64 4.30 -4.27
N THR A 60 -14.48 4.73 -3.78
CA THR A 60 -13.66 5.80 -4.36
C THR A 60 -12.93 5.38 -5.63
N SER A 61 -12.84 4.07 -5.90
CA SER A 61 -12.21 3.54 -7.10
C SER A 61 -13.16 3.54 -8.28
N TYR A 62 -12.68 4.01 -9.44
CA TYR A 62 -13.44 3.91 -10.69
C TYR A 62 -13.62 2.44 -11.19
N LYS A 63 -12.84 1.50 -10.65
CA LYS A 63 -12.95 0.05 -10.92
C LYS A 63 -13.84 -0.66 -9.88
N PHE A 64 -14.44 0.06 -8.95
CA PHE A 64 -15.29 -0.52 -7.93
C PHE A 64 -16.51 -1.22 -8.55
N SER A 65 -16.73 -2.47 -8.21
CA SER A 65 -17.84 -3.30 -8.72
C SER A 65 -18.72 -3.88 -7.61
N GLY A 66 -18.52 -3.43 -6.38
CA GLY A 66 -19.21 -3.88 -5.19
C GLY A 66 -18.25 -4.27 -4.08
N ILE A 67 -18.73 -4.33 -2.84
CA ILE A 67 -17.93 -4.68 -1.69
C ILE A 67 -17.70 -6.20 -1.61
N ARG A 68 -16.55 -6.60 -1.12
CA ARG A 68 -16.16 -8.00 -1.02
C ARG A 68 -17.13 -8.85 -0.17
N LEU A 69 -17.70 -8.27 0.89
CA LEU A 69 -18.64 -8.94 1.76
C LEU A 69 -19.89 -9.49 1.04
N THR A 70 -20.19 -8.98 -0.16
CA THR A 70 -21.38 -9.40 -0.96
C THR A 70 -21.02 -10.20 -2.21
N ARG A 71 -19.72 -10.31 -2.57
CA ARG A 71 -19.29 -10.96 -3.83
C ARG A 71 -19.35 -12.48 -3.81
N GLN A 72 -19.30 -13.10 -2.63
CA GLN A 72 -19.26 -14.55 -2.48
C GLN A 72 -20.43 -15.02 -1.60
N SER A 73 -20.89 -16.24 -1.85
CA SER A 73 -21.91 -16.86 -1.00
C SER A 73 -21.27 -17.42 0.26
N PHE A 74 -21.35 -16.69 1.33
CA PHE A 74 -20.93 -17.13 2.66
C PHE A 74 -22.15 -17.59 3.48
N ASN A 75 -21.93 -18.53 4.41
CA ASN A 75 -22.98 -19.02 5.30
C ASN A 75 -23.43 -17.96 6.34
N SER A 76 -22.65 -16.91 6.53
CA SER A 76 -22.95 -15.80 7.43
C SER A 76 -22.15 -14.54 7.08
N LEU A 77 -22.68 -13.38 7.44
CA LEU A 77 -21.96 -12.11 7.31
C LEU A 77 -20.64 -12.11 8.10
N PHE A 78 -20.60 -12.79 9.24
CA PHE A 78 -19.38 -12.93 10.02
C PHE A 78 -18.29 -13.66 9.24
N ASN A 79 -18.62 -14.74 8.54
CA ASN A 79 -17.64 -15.48 7.72
C ASN A 79 -17.17 -14.64 6.53
N ALA A 80 -18.05 -13.87 5.90
CA ALA A 80 -17.69 -12.94 4.85
C ALA A 80 -16.72 -11.87 5.35
N TRP A 81 -17.00 -11.28 6.53
CA TRP A 81 -16.11 -10.31 7.14
C TRP A 81 -14.77 -10.91 7.55
N LYS A 82 -14.76 -12.12 8.08
CA LYS A 82 -13.53 -12.80 8.46
C LYS A 82 -12.62 -13.03 7.26
N ASP A 83 -13.17 -13.52 6.13
CA ASP A 83 -12.43 -13.68 4.86
C ASP A 83 -11.81 -12.35 4.39
N TRP A 84 -12.57 -11.26 4.50
CA TRP A 84 -12.08 -9.91 4.20
C TRP A 84 -10.93 -9.49 5.14
N ALA A 85 -11.09 -9.66 6.44
CA ALA A 85 -10.09 -9.29 7.43
C ALA A 85 -8.78 -10.10 7.25
N ASP A 86 -8.91 -11.41 7.00
CA ASP A 86 -7.78 -12.30 6.72
C ASP A 86 -7.03 -11.87 5.43
N LEU A 87 -7.75 -11.47 4.38
CA LEU A 87 -7.16 -10.92 3.16
C LEU A 87 -6.42 -9.59 3.40
N CYS A 88 -7.03 -8.67 4.16
CA CYS A 88 -6.37 -7.40 4.53
C CYS A 88 -5.06 -7.66 5.27
N GLN A 89 -5.07 -8.59 6.23
CA GLN A 89 -3.87 -8.94 6.98
C GLN A 89 -2.79 -9.59 6.09
N LEU A 90 -3.19 -10.46 5.16
CA LEU A 90 -2.28 -11.08 4.21
C LEU A 90 -1.59 -10.04 3.32
N ARG A 91 -2.37 -9.13 2.71
CA ARG A 91 -1.88 -8.05 1.86
C ARG A 91 -0.93 -7.12 2.62
N ARG A 92 -1.29 -6.78 3.86
CA ARG A 92 -0.46 -5.94 4.73
C ARG A 92 0.88 -6.59 5.03
N ASN A 93 0.89 -7.85 5.42
CA ASN A 93 2.12 -8.60 5.71
C ASN A 93 3.01 -8.72 4.48
N GLU A 94 2.43 -8.97 3.30
CA GLU A 94 3.15 -9.03 2.04
C GLU A 94 3.79 -7.68 1.71
N LEU A 95 3.06 -6.55 1.83
CA LEU A 95 3.59 -5.21 1.60
C LEU A 95 4.72 -4.85 2.57
N ILE A 96 4.58 -5.14 3.86
CA ILE A 96 5.65 -4.92 4.85
C ILE A 96 6.94 -5.64 4.41
N THR A 97 6.81 -6.90 3.99
CA THR A 97 7.95 -7.70 3.53
C THR A 97 8.58 -7.11 2.28
N ILE A 98 7.77 -6.70 1.31
CA ILE A 98 8.19 -6.08 0.06
C ILE A 98 8.89 -4.75 0.33
N GLU A 99 8.30 -3.86 1.12
CA GLU A 99 8.88 -2.55 1.41
C GLU A 99 10.20 -2.70 2.16
N ALA A 100 10.29 -3.61 3.13
CA ALA A 100 11.53 -3.89 3.85
C ALA A 100 12.63 -4.44 2.93
N ASP A 101 12.27 -5.28 1.93
CA ASP A 101 13.27 -5.79 0.97
C ASP A 101 13.76 -4.69 0.03
N ILE A 102 12.85 -3.85 -0.49
CA ILE A 102 13.21 -2.69 -1.31
C ILE A 102 14.10 -1.74 -0.52
N ASP A 103 13.74 -1.40 0.72
CA ASP A 103 14.50 -0.47 1.55
C ASP A 103 15.90 -1.02 1.86
N ARG A 104 16.02 -2.33 2.17
CA ARG A 104 17.33 -2.97 2.39
C ARG A 104 18.24 -2.86 1.17
N ARG A 105 17.71 -3.14 -0.02
CA ARG A 105 18.46 -3.05 -1.29
C ARG A 105 18.88 -1.62 -1.61
N LEU A 106 17.99 -0.66 -1.41
CA LEU A 106 18.29 0.75 -1.61
C LEU A 106 19.28 1.27 -0.57
N ILE A 107 19.13 0.95 0.71
CA ILE A 107 20.10 1.31 1.76
C ILE A 107 21.50 0.85 1.37
N SER A 108 21.64 -0.40 0.89
CA SER A 108 22.91 -0.95 0.44
C SER A 108 23.43 -0.23 -0.81
N ALA A 109 22.57 0.03 -1.80
CA ALA A 109 22.96 0.72 -3.03
C ALA A 109 23.49 2.15 -2.77
N TYR A 110 23.00 2.79 -1.69
CA TYR A 110 23.45 4.14 -1.29
C TYR A 110 24.50 4.13 -0.16
N SER A 111 24.94 2.94 0.31
CA SER A 111 25.91 2.78 1.41
C SER A 111 25.47 3.51 2.69
N LEU A 112 24.20 3.36 3.04
CA LEU A 112 23.57 4.05 4.18
C LEU A 112 23.28 3.10 5.37
N GLU A 113 23.87 1.91 5.42
CA GLU A 113 23.63 0.89 6.45
C GLU A 113 23.94 1.38 7.87
N SER A 114 24.87 2.32 8.00
CA SER A 114 25.20 2.93 9.30
C SER A 114 24.19 3.98 9.78
N LYS A 115 23.28 4.44 8.91
CA LYS A 115 22.34 5.54 9.19
C LYS A 115 20.88 5.15 9.17
N LEU A 116 20.52 4.12 8.41
CA LEU A 116 19.14 3.72 8.16
C LEU A 116 18.96 2.23 8.43
N SER A 117 17.77 1.88 8.93
CA SER A 117 17.30 0.50 9.08
C SER A 117 16.12 0.25 8.14
N ALA A 118 16.06 -0.94 7.57
CA ALA A 118 14.98 -1.37 6.68
C ALA A 118 13.74 -1.89 7.44
N GLU A 119 13.59 -1.55 8.71
CA GLU A 119 12.41 -1.94 9.50
C GLU A 119 11.21 -1.09 9.09
N VAL A 120 10.18 -1.75 8.53
CA VAL A 120 8.91 -1.11 8.17
C VAL A 120 7.91 -1.36 9.29
N MET A 121 7.46 -0.30 9.96
CA MET A 121 6.41 -0.42 10.98
C MET A 121 5.05 -0.66 10.29
N GLN A 122 4.22 -1.52 10.88
CA GLN A 122 2.86 -1.79 10.39
C GLN A 122 2.03 -0.52 10.17
N ALA A 123 2.20 0.49 11.02
CA ALA A 123 1.50 1.78 10.91
C ALA A 123 1.91 2.61 9.67
N GLN A 124 2.99 2.26 8.98
CA GLN A 124 3.46 2.98 7.79
C GLN A 124 2.81 2.47 6.50
N VAL A 125 2.25 1.26 6.53
CA VAL A 125 1.59 0.66 5.36
C VAL A 125 0.15 1.14 5.27
N GLN A 126 -0.15 1.89 4.22
CA GLN A 126 -1.46 2.54 4.01
C GLN A 126 -2.36 1.69 3.09
N ILE A 127 -2.81 0.55 3.59
CA ILE A 127 -3.86 -0.27 2.97
C ILE A 127 -4.92 -0.64 4.01
N ALA A 128 -6.02 -1.21 3.55
CA ALA A 128 -7.15 -1.57 4.40
C ALA A 128 -6.75 -2.44 5.60
N GLU A 129 -7.40 -2.17 6.71
CA GLU A 129 -7.46 -3.06 7.87
C GLU A 129 -8.89 -3.58 8.00
N GLY A 130 -9.04 -4.88 8.27
CA GLY A 130 -10.34 -5.47 8.54
C GLY A 130 -10.89 -4.97 9.87
N SER A 131 -11.70 -3.92 9.84
CA SER A 131 -12.37 -3.34 11.01
C SER A 131 -13.85 -3.67 10.98
N ARG A 132 -14.32 -4.44 11.96
CA ARG A 132 -15.76 -4.81 12.03
C ARG A 132 -16.69 -3.62 11.99
N GLU A 133 -16.37 -2.56 12.71
CA GLU A 133 -17.19 -1.36 12.78
C GLU A 133 -17.21 -0.63 11.44
N LEU A 134 -16.04 -0.31 10.89
CA LEU A 134 -15.93 0.41 9.63
C LEU A 134 -16.49 -0.40 8.45
N ASP A 135 -16.26 -1.71 8.44
CA ASP A 135 -16.74 -2.56 7.35
C ASP A 135 -18.27 -2.76 7.42
N CYS A 136 -18.86 -2.78 8.62
CA CYS A 136 -20.34 -2.72 8.76
C CYS A 136 -20.90 -1.39 8.27
N GLN A 137 -20.25 -0.27 8.58
CA GLN A 137 -20.67 1.05 8.06
C GLN A 137 -20.60 1.09 6.53
N ARG A 138 -19.53 0.56 5.95
CA ARG A 138 -19.39 0.44 4.49
C ARG A 138 -20.45 -0.45 3.86
N LEU A 139 -20.80 -1.57 4.50
CA LEU A 139 -21.86 -2.45 4.02
C LEU A 139 -23.22 -1.74 4.00
N ILE A 140 -23.54 -0.97 5.05
CA ILE A 140 -24.78 -0.20 5.12
C ILE A 140 -24.78 0.89 4.04
N SER A 141 -23.69 1.64 3.88
CA SER A 141 -23.56 2.66 2.84
C SER A 141 -23.78 2.07 1.45
N TYR A 142 -23.12 0.95 1.16
CA TYR A 142 -23.26 0.24 -0.11
C TYR A 142 -24.70 -0.24 -0.35
N ALA A 143 -25.36 -0.83 0.66
CA ALA A 143 -26.74 -1.29 0.55
C ALA A 143 -27.72 -0.13 0.24
N ILE A 144 -27.55 1.01 0.91
CA ILE A 144 -28.31 2.23 0.62
C ILE A 144 -28.03 2.71 -0.81
N GLY A 145 -26.77 2.71 -1.23
CA GLY A 145 -26.39 3.05 -2.61
C GLY A 145 -27.06 2.16 -3.65
N CYS A 146 -27.14 0.84 -3.42
CA CYS A 146 -27.86 -0.09 -4.29
C CYS A 146 -29.37 0.23 -4.34
N MET A 147 -29.99 0.51 -3.19
CA MET A 147 -31.42 0.89 -3.13
C MET A 147 -31.71 2.19 -3.89
N MET A 148 -30.75 3.10 -3.95
CA MET A 148 -30.83 4.37 -4.68
C MET A 148 -30.41 4.25 -6.16
N GLY A 149 -30.09 3.05 -6.66
CA GLY A 149 -29.68 2.81 -8.04
C GLY A 149 -28.26 3.26 -8.38
N ARG A 150 -27.39 3.52 -7.39
CA ARG A 150 -26.02 3.99 -7.63
C ARG A 150 -25.14 2.96 -8.36
N TYR A 151 -25.41 1.67 -8.18
CA TYR A 151 -24.60 0.55 -8.67
C TYR A 151 -25.37 -0.38 -9.62
N SER A 152 -26.39 0.16 -10.31
CA SER A 152 -27.19 -0.55 -11.31
C SER A 152 -26.59 -0.42 -12.71
#